data_29110c339812057f118510ce02d38ac8
#
_entry.id   29110c339812057f118510ce02d38ac8
#
_cell.length_a   1.000
_cell.length_b   1.000
_cell.length_c   1.000
_cell.angle_alpha   90.00
_cell.angle_beta   90.00
_cell.angle_gamma   90.00
#
_symmetry.space_group_name_H-M   'P 1'
#
loop_
_entity.id
_entity.type
_entity.pdbx_description
1 polymer ?
#
loop_
_entity_poly.entity_id
_entity_poly.type
_entity_poly.pdbx_seq_one_letter_code
_entity_poly.pdbx_strand_id
1 'polypeptide(L)'
;MGMDQTVKSRITRIQLALENNEWLKAFHLAESGISDEPAILPFRYLMIDALIQGGRFDEAAKKITLWRKDWPKDRKLGIYALHLHVYFKKFDEAERLGETLLEGAQNIVEKRDITLHLAFAAHGKGNPRGAILLLNDLLSEDPLNTDAYETIGKIYFENARFEEAERYLLALTDIDPLHPRVHQLLGLLYSEQGKWDEAIMELEEAVEIEPSDETMRELGWTLNMVGDKDGAISVLEEALDMNPLNLQARIDLGTIFMDQENYERALAEWKIAQTQDPGNTAIKSNMEKAREKVEKDRTISRH
;
A
#
# COMPACT_ATOMS: atom_id res chain seq x y z
N MET A 1 -4.17 40.16 4.15
CA MET A 1 -4.91 40.30 2.88
C MET A 1 -5.47 38.92 2.53
N GLY A 2 -6.78 38.79 2.34
CA GLY A 2 -7.40 37.52 1.95
C GLY A 2 -7.02 37.16 0.53
N MET A 3 -6.88 35.86 0.26
CA MET A 3 -6.63 35.31 -1.07
C MET A 3 -7.78 35.73 -2.02
N ASP A 4 -7.45 36.14 -3.25
CA ASP A 4 -8.43 36.56 -4.24
C ASP A 4 -9.44 35.43 -4.55
N GLN A 5 -10.69 35.80 -4.81
CA GLN A 5 -11.80 34.89 -5.09
C GLN A 5 -11.49 33.97 -6.28
N THR A 6 -10.80 34.53 -7.30
CA THR A 6 -10.34 33.79 -8.50
C THR A 6 -9.34 32.71 -8.13
N VAL A 7 -8.35 33.01 -7.28
CA VAL A 7 -7.35 32.06 -6.80
C VAL A 7 -8.00 30.92 -5.98
N LYS A 8 -8.93 31.29 -5.08
CA LYS A 8 -9.69 30.30 -4.31
C LYS A 8 -10.46 29.32 -5.20
N SER A 9 -11.16 29.85 -6.20
CA SER A 9 -11.92 29.03 -7.16
C SER A 9 -11.01 28.06 -7.94
N ARG A 10 -9.81 28.50 -8.34
CA ARG A 10 -8.83 27.67 -9.03
C ARG A 10 -8.30 26.54 -8.11
N ILE A 11 -7.96 26.86 -6.87
CA ILE A 11 -7.53 25.89 -5.87
C ILE A 11 -8.61 24.81 -5.67
N THR A 12 -9.88 25.22 -5.47
CA THR A 12 -10.99 24.28 -5.33
C THR A 12 -11.14 23.34 -6.53
N ARG A 13 -10.96 23.86 -7.76
CA ARG A 13 -11.01 23.03 -8.97
C ARG A 13 -9.89 21.99 -9.02
N ILE A 14 -8.70 22.30 -8.54
CA ILE A 14 -7.58 21.37 -8.47
C ILE A 14 -7.87 20.30 -7.41
N GLN A 15 -8.36 20.71 -6.24
CA GLN A 15 -8.74 19.79 -5.17
C GLN A 15 -9.82 18.80 -5.64
N LEU A 16 -10.86 19.28 -6.30
CA LEU A 16 -11.90 18.42 -6.87
C LEU A 16 -11.36 17.43 -7.90
N ALA A 17 -10.38 17.83 -8.71
CA ALA A 17 -9.74 16.92 -9.66
C ALA A 17 -8.93 15.83 -8.94
N LEU A 18 -8.27 16.15 -7.82
CA LEU A 18 -7.57 15.18 -6.97
C LEU A 18 -8.56 14.22 -6.29
N GLU A 19 -9.65 14.73 -5.74
CA GLU A 19 -10.72 13.91 -5.13
C GLU A 19 -11.34 12.92 -6.13
N ASN A 20 -11.45 13.31 -7.41
CA ASN A 20 -11.93 12.45 -8.50
C ASN A 20 -10.83 11.55 -9.10
N ASN A 21 -9.67 11.46 -8.49
CA ASN A 21 -8.50 10.70 -9.00
C ASN A 21 -8.02 11.13 -10.41
N GLU A 22 -8.29 12.39 -10.80
CA GLU A 22 -7.89 12.98 -12.09
C GLU A 22 -6.52 13.70 -11.96
N TRP A 23 -5.49 12.97 -11.47
CA TRP A 23 -4.20 13.57 -11.10
C TRP A 23 -3.54 14.37 -12.22
N LEU A 24 -3.63 13.92 -13.48
CA LEU A 24 -3.04 14.63 -14.62
C LEU A 24 -3.72 15.97 -14.88
N LYS A 25 -5.04 16.02 -14.74
CA LYS A 25 -5.82 17.27 -14.83
C LYS A 25 -5.48 18.22 -13.67
N ALA A 26 -5.39 17.68 -12.44
CA ALA A 26 -4.96 18.46 -11.28
C ALA A 26 -3.56 19.04 -11.49
N PHE A 27 -2.61 18.23 -12.01
CA PHE A 27 -1.26 18.68 -12.33
C PHE A 27 -1.26 19.87 -13.31
N HIS A 28 -1.95 19.78 -14.45
CA HIS A 28 -1.98 20.88 -15.43
C HIS A 28 -2.68 22.14 -14.91
N LEU A 29 -3.73 21.99 -14.13
CA LEU A 29 -4.40 23.12 -13.48
C LEU A 29 -3.47 23.82 -12.48
N ALA A 30 -2.71 23.05 -11.68
CA ALA A 30 -1.74 23.57 -10.74
C ALA A 30 -0.55 24.26 -11.47
N GLU A 31 -0.06 23.68 -12.57
CA GLU A 31 0.98 24.25 -13.42
C GLU A 31 0.57 25.61 -14.00
N SER A 32 -0.64 25.71 -14.54
CA SER A 32 -1.20 27.00 -14.96
C SER A 32 -1.29 27.99 -13.79
N GLY A 33 -1.71 27.52 -12.60
CA GLY A 33 -1.77 28.37 -11.40
C GLY A 33 -0.41 28.93 -11.00
N ILE A 34 0.64 28.12 -11.06
CA ILE A 34 2.02 28.53 -10.76
C ILE A 34 2.53 29.53 -11.81
N SER A 35 2.19 29.32 -13.09
CA SER A 35 2.59 30.23 -14.18
C SER A 35 1.99 31.62 -14.03
N ASP A 36 0.69 31.68 -13.72
CA ASP A 36 -0.03 32.95 -13.62
C ASP A 36 0.26 33.67 -12.30
N GLU A 37 0.44 32.89 -11.23
CA GLU A 37 0.58 33.42 -9.86
C GLU A 37 1.73 32.71 -9.13
N PRO A 38 2.98 32.98 -9.49
CA PRO A 38 4.14 32.20 -8.99
C PRO A 38 4.41 32.37 -7.48
N ALA A 39 3.84 33.36 -6.83
CA ALA A 39 3.99 33.55 -5.39
C ALA A 39 3.01 32.71 -4.55
N ILE A 40 1.98 32.10 -5.16
CA ILE A 40 0.94 31.36 -4.44
C ILE A 40 1.38 29.92 -4.20
N LEU A 41 1.89 29.65 -3.00
CA LEU A 41 2.39 28.33 -2.58
C LEU A 41 1.35 27.18 -2.70
N PRO A 42 0.05 27.35 -2.38
CA PRO A 42 -0.95 26.31 -2.55
C PRO A 42 -0.97 25.63 -3.90
N PHE A 43 -0.68 26.31 -5.01
CA PHE A 43 -0.59 25.65 -6.32
C PHE A 43 0.58 24.65 -6.40
N ARG A 44 1.70 24.93 -5.71
CA ARG A 44 2.84 24.02 -5.65
C ARG A 44 2.53 22.79 -4.80
N TYR A 45 1.83 22.97 -3.68
CA TYR A 45 1.42 21.85 -2.85
C TYR A 45 0.50 20.91 -3.62
N LEU A 46 -0.54 21.45 -4.28
CA LEU A 46 -1.46 20.65 -5.08
C LEU A 46 -0.81 20.00 -6.30
N MET A 47 0.24 20.60 -6.86
CA MET A 47 1.05 19.95 -7.89
C MET A 47 1.83 18.75 -7.33
N ILE A 48 2.37 18.86 -6.10
CA ILE A 48 3.04 17.74 -5.44
C ILE A 48 2.03 16.63 -5.16
N ASP A 49 0.85 16.98 -4.63
CA ASP A 49 -0.22 16.01 -4.38
C ASP A 49 -0.60 15.26 -5.67
N ALA A 50 -0.76 15.97 -6.79
CA ALA A 50 -1.05 15.38 -8.09
C ALA A 50 0.08 14.46 -8.59
N LEU A 51 1.33 14.84 -8.40
CA LEU A 51 2.48 14.01 -8.78
C LEU A 51 2.58 12.74 -7.93
N ILE A 52 2.33 12.84 -6.63
CA ILE A 52 2.31 11.70 -5.72
C ILE A 52 1.17 10.75 -6.10
N GLN A 53 -0.04 11.26 -6.31
CA GLN A 53 -1.19 10.48 -6.73
C GLN A 53 -0.97 9.78 -8.08
N GLY A 54 -0.24 10.43 -8.99
CA GLY A 54 0.15 9.87 -10.29
C GLY A 54 1.38 8.95 -10.24
N GLY A 55 1.91 8.62 -9.07
CA GLY A 55 3.11 7.78 -8.91
C GLY A 55 4.42 8.43 -9.38
N ARG A 56 4.43 9.76 -9.62
CA ARG A 56 5.59 10.49 -10.20
C ARG A 56 6.51 11.03 -9.09
N PHE A 57 6.92 10.17 -8.18
CA PHE A 57 7.69 10.53 -6.97
C PHE A 57 9.02 11.20 -7.27
N ASP A 58 9.75 10.76 -8.32
CA ASP A 58 11.03 11.39 -8.71
C ASP A 58 10.85 12.83 -9.15
N GLU A 59 9.76 13.13 -9.87
CA GLU A 59 9.47 14.49 -10.30
C GLU A 59 9.04 15.37 -9.15
N ALA A 60 8.21 14.84 -8.24
CA ALA A 60 7.84 15.51 -7.01
C ALA A 60 9.10 15.89 -6.19
N ALA A 61 10.04 14.95 -6.04
CA ALA A 61 11.29 15.19 -5.30
C ALA A 61 12.15 16.29 -5.94
N LYS A 62 12.26 16.32 -7.27
CA LYS A 62 12.99 17.39 -8.00
C LYS A 62 12.35 18.75 -7.78
N LYS A 63 11.00 18.83 -7.87
CA LYS A 63 10.26 20.09 -7.67
C LYS A 63 10.39 20.57 -6.20
N ILE A 64 10.22 19.68 -5.23
CA ILE A 64 10.40 20.02 -3.81
C ILE A 64 11.81 20.53 -3.53
N THR A 65 12.83 19.85 -4.04
CA THR A 65 14.24 20.26 -3.87
C THR A 65 14.48 21.66 -4.46
N LEU A 66 13.90 21.95 -5.62
CA LEU A 66 13.98 23.27 -6.23
C LEU A 66 13.28 24.33 -5.38
N TRP A 67 12.02 24.09 -5.00
CA TRP A 67 11.24 25.10 -4.29
C TRP A 67 11.70 25.35 -2.86
N ARG A 68 12.27 24.35 -2.20
CA ARG A 68 12.88 24.54 -0.87
C ARG A 68 14.11 25.48 -0.87
N LYS A 69 14.70 25.76 -2.03
CA LYS A 69 15.73 26.81 -2.15
C LYS A 69 15.15 28.21 -1.97
N ASP A 70 13.94 28.43 -2.55
CA ASP A 70 13.25 29.72 -2.47
C ASP A 70 12.47 29.87 -1.15
N TRP A 71 11.94 28.75 -0.64
CA TRP A 71 11.15 28.69 0.61
C TRP A 71 11.74 27.67 1.60
N PRO A 72 12.96 27.89 2.12
CA PRO A 72 13.66 26.90 2.97
C PRO A 72 12.97 26.65 4.32
N LYS A 73 12.16 27.59 4.79
CA LYS A 73 11.41 27.50 6.04
C LYS A 73 9.94 27.08 5.87
N ASP A 74 9.53 26.83 4.63
CA ASP A 74 8.18 26.37 4.40
C ASP A 74 7.99 24.94 4.93
N ARG A 75 7.13 24.81 5.93
CA ARG A 75 6.94 23.57 6.67
C ARG A 75 6.25 22.51 5.83
N LYS A 76 5.25 22.90 5.02
CA LYS A 76 4.52 21.95 4.17
C LYS A 76 5.43 21.35 3.12
N LEU A 77 6.32 22.13 2.49
CA LEU A 77 7.36 21.60 1.61
C LEU A 77 8.36 20.71 2.38
N GLY A 78 8.59 21.00 3.66
CA GLY A 78 9.38 20.15 4.55
C GLY A 78 8.75 18.79 4.78
N ILE A 79 7.45 18.74 5.06
CA ILE A 79 6.68 17.51 5.27
C ILE A 79 6.62 16.66 3.99
N TYR A 80 6.39 17.27 2.83
CA TYR A 80 6.50 16.54 1.56
C TYR A 80 7.90 15.96 1.31
N ALA A 81 8.95 16.71 1.67
CA ALA A 81 10.32 16.19 1.58
C ALA A 81 10.55 15.01 2.53
N LEU A 82 10.01 15.07 3.75
CA LEU A 82 10.05 13.99 4.73
C LEU A 82 9.36 12.72 4.18
N HIS A 83 8.15 12.85 3.64
CA HIS A 83 7.43 11.77 2.98
C HIS A 83 8.32 11.10 1.90
N LEU A 84 8.90 11.91 0.99
CA LEU A 84 9.71 11.36 -0.09
C LEU A 84 11.04 10.77 0.38
N HIS A 85 11.63 11.28 1.47
CA HIS A 85 12.79 10.63 2.06
C HIS A 85 12.45 9.24 2.59
N VAL A 86 11.29 9.06 3.23
CA VAL A 86 10.79 7.74 3.65
C VAL A 86 10.56 6.85 2.43
N TYR A 87 9.84 7.34 1.41
CA TYR A 87 9.55 6.59 0.19
C TYR A 87 10.82 6.08 -0.51
N PHE A 88 11.84 6.94 -0.65
CA PHE A 88 13.14 6.57 -1.24
C PHE A 88 14.09 5.85 -0.27
N LYS A 89 13.60 5.44 0.90
CA LYS A 89 14.37 4.76 1.95
C LYS A 89 15.60 5.54 2.43
N LYS A 90 15.54 6.87 2.34
CA LYS A 90 16.55 7.79 2.87
C LYS A 90 16.25 8.09 4.34
N PHE A 91 16.30 7.05 5.17
CA PHE A 91 15.79 7.11 6.54
C PHE A 91 16.57 8.05 7.45
N ASP A 92 17.88 8.20 7.26
CA ASP A 92 18.68 9.13 8.05
C ASP A 92 18.35 10.60 7.75
N GLU A 93 18.06 10.92 6.48
CA GLU A 93 17.60 12.24 6.07
C GLU A 93 16.17 12.49 6.57
N ALA A 94 15.31 11.47 6.52
CA ALA A 94 13.95 11.54 7.04
C ALA A 94 13.94 11.83 8.54
N GLU A 95 14.75 11.11 9.33
CA GLU A 95 14.84 11.29 10.78
C GLU A 95 15.29 12.71 11.14
N ARG A 96 16.40 13.18 10.60
CA ARG A 96 16.91 14.54 10.87
C ARG A 96 15.92 15.64 10.49
N LEU A 97 15.27 15.50 9.33
CA LEU A 97 14.28 16.48 8.88
C LEU A 97 13.01 16.42 9.74
N GLY A 98 12.55 15.21 10.03
CA GLY A 98 11.34 14.99 10.83
C GLY A 98 11.47 15.50 12.25
N GLU A 99 12.60 15.25 12.93
CA GLU A 99 12.89 15.80 14.27
C GLU A 99 12.83 17.34 14.26
N THR A 100 13.50 17.96 13.28
CA THR A 100 13.47 19.44 13.14
C THR A 100 12.07 19.97 12.89
N LEU A 101 11.26 19.26 12.10
CA LEU A 101 9.87 19.63 11.85
C LEU A 101 9.00 19.40 13.09
N LEU A 102 9.22 18.32 13.82
CA LEU A 102 8.44 17.97 15.01
C LEU A 102 8.58 19.00 16.13
N GLU A 103 9.81 19.48 16.40
CA GLU A 103 10.08 20.54 17.40
C GLU A 103 9.26 21.81 17.15
N GLY A 104 8.93 22.11 15.90
CA GLY A 104 8.18 23.30 15.53
C GLY A 104 6.74 23.01 15.08
N ALA A 105 6.16 21.84 15.36
CA ALA A 105 4.82 21.49 14.96
C ALA A 105 3.79 22.47 15.52
N GLN A 106 2.89 22.97 14.65
CA GLN A 106 1.97 24.05 14.98
C GLN A 106 0.61 23.55 15.47
N ASN A 107 0.26 22.32 15.14
CA ASN A 107 -1.02 21.71 15.49
C ASN A 107 -0.92 20.19 15.46
N ILE A 108 -1.95 19.52 15.97
CA ILE A 108 -1.98 18.05 16.09
C ILE A 108 -1.95 17.35 14.72
N VAL A 109 -2.53 17.92 13.67
CA VAL A 109 -2.54 17.34 12.32
C VAL A 109 -1.12 17.28 11.75
N GLU A 110 -0.39 18.41 11.85
CA GLU A 110 0.99 18.48 11.40
C GLU A 110 1.89 17.55 12.24
N LYS A 111 1.68 17.50 13.56
CA LYS A 111 2.41 16.58 14.44
C LYS A 111 2.17 15.14 14.08
N ARG A 112 0.92 14.75 13.81
CA ARG A 112 0.54 13.42 13.35
C ARG A 112 1.30 13.02 12.09
N ASP A 113 1.21 13.84 11.04
CA ASP A 113 1.83 13.54 9.75
C ASP A 113 3.35 13.37 9.88
N ILE A 114 4.02 14.23 10.65
CA ILE A 114 5.46 14.14 10.90
C ILE A 114 5.79 12.87 11.70
N THR A 115 5.03 12.57 12.77
CA THR A 115 5.30 11.43 13.64
C THR A 115 5.12 10.10 12.93
N LEU A 116 4.09 9.97 12.07
CA LEU A 116 3.89 8.78 11.24
C LEU A 116 5.11 8.54 10.32
N HIS A 117 5.59 9.58 9.63
CA HIS A 117 6.77 9.43 8.77
C HIS A 117 8.05 9.13 9.54
N LEU A 118 8.22 9.71 10.75
CA LEU A 118 9.34 9.36 11.64
C LEU A 118 9.26 7.90 12.10
N ALA A 119 8.08 7.41 12.42
CA ALA A 119 7.89 6.01 12.79
C ALA A 119 8.22 5.07 11.63
N PHE A 120 7.79 5.38 10.40
CA PHE A 120 8.19 4.63 9.22
C PHE A 120 9.70 4.66 8.98
N ALA A 121 10.35 5.80 9.17
CA ALA A 121 11.81 5.90 9.05
C ALA A 121 12.53 5.06 10.11
N ALA A 122 12.10 5.14 11.37
CA ALA A 122 12.66 4.35 12.46
C ALA A 122 12.49 2.85 12.21
N HIS A 123 11.30 2.42 11.79
CA HIS A 123 11.04 1.02 11.44
C HIS A 123 11.91 0.57 10.25
N GLY A 124 12.00 1.36 9.19
CA GLY A 124 12.83 1.07 8.03
C GLY A 124 14.34 0.97 8.33
N LYS A 125 14.81 1.61 9.40
CA LYS A 125 16.17 1.49 9.96
C LYS A 125 16.37 0.23 10.83
N GLY A 126 15.33 -0.59 11.01
CA GLY A 126 15.35 -1.75 11.90
C GLY A 126 15.17 -1.41 13.38
N ASN A 127 14.55 -0.27 13.70
CA ASN A 127 14.20 0.14 15.05
C ASN A 127 12.66 0.13 15.27
N PRO A 128 12.00 -1.05 15.26
CA PRO A 128 10.56 -1.14 15.47
C PRO A 128 10.12 -0.63 16.85
N ARG A 129 10.98 -0.77 17.87
CA ARG A 129 10.66 -0.28 19.22
C ARG A 129 10.58 1.25 19.24
N GLY A 130 11.51 1.94 18.60
CA GLY A 130 11.51 3.40 18.48
C GLY A 130 10.27 3.89 17.72
N ALA A 131 9.90 3.21 16.63
CA ALA A 131 8.70 3.52 15.86
C ALA A 131 7.43 3.42 16.72
N ILE A 132 7.27 2.30 17.44
CA ILE A 132 6.11 2.06 18.32
C ILE A 132 6.06 3.10 19.45
N LEU A 133 7.20 3.51 19.99
CA LEU A 133 7.24 4.54 21.04
C LEU A 133 6.70 5.87 20.54
N LEU A 134 7.17 6.33 19.36
CA LEU A 134 6.69 7.56 18.71
C LEU A 134 5.17 7.52 18.48
N LEU A 135 4.66 6.39 18.02
CA LEU A 135 3.22 6.23 17.73
C LEU A 135 2.38 6.16 19.01
N ASN A 136 2.86 5.52 20.08
CA ASN A 136 2.18 5.53 21.37
C ASN A 136 2.15 6.93 22.01
N ASP A 137 3.23 7.71 21.84
CA ASP A 137 3.23 9.11 22.27
C ASP A 137 2.17 9.92 21.48
N LEU A 138 2.05 9.67 20.18
CA LEU A 138 0.98 10.26 19.37
C LEU A 138 -0.41 9.84 19.87
N LEU A 139 -0.64 8.56 20.13
CA LEU A 139 -1.92 8.06 20.65
C LEU A 139 -2.27 8.60 22.04
N SER A 140 -1.28 9.01 22.84
CA SER A 140 -1.54 9.68 24.14
C SER A 140 -2.19 11.06 23.96
N GLU A 141 -1.96 11.73 22.83
CA GLU A 141 -2.49 13.04 22.49
C GLU A 141 -3.72 12.96 21.56
N ASP A 142 -3.75 11.96 20.69
CA ASP A 142 -4.82 11.67 19.72
C ASP A 142 -5.24 10.19 19.80
N PRO A 143 -6.06 9.83 20.83
CA PRO A 143 -6.43 8.44 21.10
C PRO A 143 -7.28 7.76 20.02
N LEU A 144 -7.79 8.50 19.04
CA LEU A 144 -8.61 7.98 17.94
C LEU A 144 -7.84 7.98 16.60
N ASN A 145 -6.52 8.08 16.64
CA ASN A 145 -5.69 8.12 15.44
C ASN A 145 -5.60 6.73 14.78
N THR A 146 -6.41 6.50 13.77
CA THR A 146 -6.49 5.23 13.04
C THR A 146 -5.17 4.85 12.38
N ASP A 147 -4.46 5.81 11.76
CA ASP A 147 -3.17 5.58 11.11
C ASP A 147 -2.09 5.07 12.09
N ALA A 148 -2.13 5.57 13.34
CA ALA A 148 -1.19 5.13 14.36
C ALA A 148 -1.48 3.69 14.82
N TYR A 149 -2.75 3.34 15.03
CA TYR A 149 -3.14 1.96 15.35
C TYR A 149 -2.77 0.99 14.23
N GLU A 150 -3.11 1.32 12.98
CA GLU A 150 -2.75 0.50 11.82
C GLU A 150 -1.24 0.28 11.75
N THR A 151 -0.47 1.37 11.86
CA THR A 151 0.99 1.31 11.74
C THR A 151 1.61 0.48 12.86
N ILE A 152 1.15 0.62 14.11
CA ILE A 152 1.63 -0.19 15.22
C ILE A 152 1.27 -1.66 15.01
N GLY A 153 0.02 -1.96 14.62
CA GLY A 153 -0.43 -3.31 14.33
C GLY A 153 0.43 -3.97 13.25
N LYS A 154 0.67 -3.26 12.14
CA LYS A 154 1.54 -3.70 11.06
C LYS A 154 2.98 -3.94 11.52
N ILE A 155 3.58 -3.04 12.30
CA ILE A 155 4.94 -3.21 12.82
C ILE A 155 5.03 -4.46 13.72
N TYR A 156 4.04 -4.70 14.58
CA TYR A 156 4.02 -5.90 15.40
C TYR A 156 3.85 -7.17 14.55
N PHE A 157 2.97 -7.16 13.55
CA PHE A 157 2.78 -8.26 12.62
C PHE A 157 4.08 -8.62 11.88
N GLU A 158 4.75 -7.64 11.29
CA GLU A 158 6.02 -7.83 10.55
C GLU A 158 7.16 -8.35 11.45
N ASN A 159 7.06 -8.16 12.75
CA ASN A 159 8.00 -8.69 13.75
C ASN A 159 7.52 -9.99 14.41
N ALA A 160 6.50 -10.66 13.85
CA ALA A 160 5.89 -11.89 14.33
C ALA A 160 5.39 -11.82 15.80
N ARG A 161 5.01 -10.61 16.24
CA ARG A 161 4.40 -10.37 17.57
C ARG A 161 2.88 -10.32 17.41
N PHE A 162 2.31 -11.48 17.10
CA PHE A 162 0.92 -11.59 16.66
C PHE A 162 -0.10 -11.17 17.72
N GLU A 163 0.12 -11.46 18.99
CA GLU A 163 -0.80 -11.07 20.05
C GLU A 163 -0.87 -9.54 20.25
N GLU A 164 0.27 -8.86 20.12
CA GLU A 164 0.29 -7.41 20.20
C GLU A 164 -0.30 -6.79 18.93
N ALA A 165 -0.03 -7.35 17.75
CA ALA A 165 -0.63 -6.91 16.51
C ALA A 165 -2.16 -6.99 16.59
N GLU A 166 -2.70 -8.15 16.98
CA GLU A 166 -4.14 -8.37 17.13
C GLU A 166 -4.78 -7.33 18.06
N ARG A 167 -4.17 -7.06 19.20
CA ARG A 167 -4.70 -6.06 20.15
C ARG A 167 -4.85 -4.67 19.55
N TYR A 168 -3.85 -4.20 18.79
CA TYR A 168 -3.92 -2.87 18.16
C TYR A 168 -4.87 -2.84 16.97
N LEU A 169 -4.93 -3.92 16.18
CA LEU A 169 -5.85 -4.02 15.05
C LEU A 169 -7.31 -4.11 15.52
N LEU A 170 -7.61 -4.89 16.57
CA LEU A 170 -8.95 -4.93 17.17
C LEU A 170 -9.35 -3.57 17.77
N ALA A 171 -8.42 -2.85 18.40
CA ALA A 171 -8.70 -1.49 18.86
C ALA A 171 -9.01 -0.55 17.69
N LEU A 172 -8.43 -0.77 16.51
CA LEU A 172 -8.76 -0.01 15.31
C LEU A 172 -10.17 -0.37 14.79
N THR A 173 -10.59 -1.63 14.80
CA THR A 173 -11.97 -2.01 14.42
C THR A 173 -13.02 -1.40 15.35
N ASP A 174 -12.71 -1.20 16.63
CA ASP A 174 -13.60 -0.51 17.58
C ASP A 174 -13.76 1.01 17.24
N ILE A 175 -12.72 1.62 16.64
CA ILE A 175 -12.72 3.04 16.26
C ILE A 175 -13.35 3.25 14.88
N ASP A 176 -12.96 2.43 13.91
CA ASP A 176 -13.40 2.48 12.51
C ASP A 176 -13.68 1.07 11.99
N PRO A 177 -14.91 0.56 12.18
CA PRO A 177 -15.29 -0.79 11.74
C PRO A 177 -15.27 -1.00 10.22
N LEU A 178 -15.22 0.06 9.42
CA LEU A 178 -15.19 -0.01 7.96
C LEU A 178 -13.80 0.31 7.39
N HIS A 179 -12.76 0.21 8.21
CA HIS A 179 -11.39 0.43 7.77
C HIS A 179 -10.86 -0.80 7.00
N PRO A 180 -10.77 -0.78 5.65
CA PRO A 180 -10.50 -2.00 4.86
C PRO A 180 -9.15 -2.62 5.20
N ARG A 181 -8.16 -1.79 5.51
CA ARG A 181 -6.80 -2.23 5.82
C ARG A 181 -6.70 -3.01 7.13
N VAL A 182 -7.56 -2.70 8.12
CA VAL A 182 -7.52 -3.45 9.39
C VAL A 182 -8.02 -4.87 9.21
N HIS A 183 -9.08 -5.06 8.43
CA HIS A 183 -9.61 -6.39 8.12
C HIS A 183 -8.60 -7.21 7.29
N GLN A 184 -7.93 -6.58 6.32
CA GLN A 184 -6.85 -7.23 5.58
C GLN A 184 -5.71 -7.69 6.53
N LEU A 185 -5.25 -6.82 7.43
CA LEU A 185 -4.17 -7.15 8.36
C LEU A 185 -4.57 -8.22 9.38
N LEU A 186 -5.82 -8.20 9.88
CA LEU A 186 -6.35 -9.26 10.74
C LEU A 186 -6.44 -10.59 10.00
N GLY A 187 -6.93 -10.58 8.75
CA GLY A 187 -6.99 -11.77 7.91
C GLY A 187 -5.61 -12.40 7.69
N LEU A 188 -4.60 -11.58 7.34
CA LEU A 188 -3.22 -12.05 7.23
C LEU A 188 -2.68 -12.60 8.56
N LEU A 189 -2.95 -11.90 9.67
CA LEU A 189 -2.52 -12.32 11.00
C LEU A 189 -3.12 -13.67 11.40
N TYR A 190 -4.41 -13.86 11.16
CA TYR A 190 -5.09 -15.12 11.43
C TYR A 190 -4.62 -16.24 10.50
N SER A 191 -4.31 -15.94 9.24
CA SER A 191 -3.68 -16.89 8.32
C SER A 191 -2.32 -17.38 8.82
N GLU A 192 -1.47 -16.48 9.31
CA GLU A 192 -0.15 -16.84 9.89
C GLU A 192 -0.29 -17.68 11.19
N GLN A 193 -1.38 -17.51 11.92
CA GLN A 193 -1.70 -18.33 13.09
C GLN A 193 -2.40 -19.66 12.76
N GLY A 194 -2.74 -19.92 11.49
CA GLY A 194 -3.51 -21.08 11.04
C GLY A 194 -4.99 -21.05 11.45
N LYS A 195 -5.50 -19.89 11.82
CA LYS A 195 -6.92 -19.64 12.13
C LYS A 195 -7.65 -19.30 10.83
N TRP A 196 -7.86 -20.32 10.00
CA TRP A 196 -8.28 -20.13 8.61
C TRP A 196 -9.70 -19.55 8.49
N ASP A 197 -10.64 -20.00 9.34
CA ASP A 197 -12.02 -19.52 9.30
C ASP A 197 -12.11 -18.03 9.64
N GLU A 198 -11.40 -17.60 10.69
CA GLU A 198 -11.30 -16.20 11.07
C GLU A 198 -10.58 -15.37 9.99
N ALA A 199 -9.55 -15.93 9.36
CA ALA A 199 -8.84 -15.28 8.27
C ALA A 199 -9.74 -15.02 7.06
N ILE A 200 -10.56 -16.01 6.67
CA ILE A 200 -11.52 -15.87 5.56
C ILE A 200 -12.53 -14.77 5.88
N MET A 201 -13.12 -14.79 7.08
CA MET A 201 -14.11 -13.78 7.49
C MET A 201 -13.54 -12.35 7.38
N GLU A 202 -12.35 -12.13 7.88
CA GLU A 202 -11.72 -10.80 7.85
C GLU A 202 -11.33 -10.39 6.42
N LEU A 203 -10.84 -11.32 5.60
CA LEU A 203 -10.50 -11.00 4.20
C LEU A 203 -11.74 -10.77 3.34
N GLU A 204 -12.84 -11.48 3.56
CA GLU A 204 -14.13 -11.23 2.91
C GLU A 204 -14.65 -9.84 3.26
N GLU A 205 -14.61 -9.45 4.54
CA GLU A 205 -14.99 -8.10 4.98
C GLU A 205 -14.12 -7.03 4.32
N ALA A 206 -12.80 -7.23 4.24
CA ALA A 206 -11.90 -6.31 3.57
C ALA A 206 -12.24 -6.15 2.08
N VAL A 207 -12.58 -7.24 1.38
CA VAL A 207 -12.99 -7.23 -0.04
C VAL A 207 -14.36 -6.55 -0.21
N GLU A 208 -15.29 -6.72 0.72
CA GLU A 208 -16.61 -6.08 0.67
C GLU A 208 -16.50 -4.56 0.85
N ILE A 209 -15.64 -4.10 1.76
CA ILE A 209 -15.42 -2.67 2.02
C ILE A 209 -14.67 -2.00 0.85
N GLU A 210 -13.54 -2.56 0.45
CA GLU A 210 -12.70 -2.03 -0.62
C GLU A 210 -12.03 -3.16 -1.41
N PRO A 211 -12.60 -3.58 -2.55
CA PRO A 211 -12.01 -4.63 -3.37
C PRO A 211 -10.63 -4.24 -3.89
N SER A 212 -9.64 -5.10 -3.70
CA SER A 212 -8.31 -4.97 -4.29
C SER A 212 -7.79 -6.32 -4.77
N ASP A 213 -7.00 -6.32 -5.83
CA ASP A 213 -6.41 -7.55 -6.36
C ASP A 213 -5.46 -8.23 -5.36
N GLU A 214 -4.82 -7.46 -4.48
CA GLU A 214 -3.98 -8.00 -3.41
C GLU A 214 -4.82 -8.72 -2.35
N THR A 215 -5.89 -8.09 -1.83
CA THR A 215 -6.75 -8.69 -0.80
C THR A 215 -7.49 -9.91 -1.35
N MET A 216 -7.97 -9.85 -2.59
CA MET A 216 -8.58 -11.00 -3.26
C MET A 216 -7.58 -12.16 -3.44
N ARG A 217 -6.33 -11.87 -3.78
CA ARG A 217 -5.29 -12.91 -3.85
C ARG A 217 -5.05 -13.57 -2.49
N GLU A 218 -5.02 -12.77 -1.42
CA GLU A 218 -4.86 -13.29 -0.05
C GLU A 218 -6.05 -14.17 0.35
N LEU A 219 -7.27 -13.75 0.05
CA LEU A 219 -8.48 -14.54 0.27
C LEU A 219 -8.45 -15.85 -0.53
N GLY A 220 -8.12 -15.79 -1.83
CA GLY A 220 -8.01 -16.97 -2.68
C GLY A 220 -6.96 -17.97 -2.17
N TRP A 221 -5.80 -17.50 -1.72
CA TRP A 221 -4.79 -18.33 -1.08
C TRP A 221 -5.32 -18.98 0.20
N THR A 222 -6.01 -18.22 1.07
CA THR A 222 -6.58 -18.72 2.33
C THR A 222 -7.65 -19.77 2.09
N LEU A 223 -8.54 -19.57 1.10
CA LEU A 223 -9.54 -20.56 0.67
C LEU A 223 -8.87 -21.86 0.19
N ASN A 224 -7.77 -21.77 -0.57
CA ASN A 224 -7.03 -22.95 -0.97
C ASN A 224 -6.44 -23.72 0.23
N MET A 225 -6.01 -23.02 1.29
CA MET A 225 -5.45 -23.66 2.48
C MET A 225 -6.50 -24.46 3.26
N VAL A 226 -7.77 -24.09 3.23
CA VAL A 226 -8.88 -24.89 3.80
C VAL A 226 -9.42 -25.94 2.85
N GLY A 227 -8.92 -25.98 1.61
CA GLY A 227 -9.30 -26.96 0.59
C GLY A 227 -10.49 -26.56 -0.29
N ASP A 228 -11.01 -25.36 -0.14
CA ASP A 228 -11.99 -24.79 -1.08
C ASP A 228 -11.28 -24.28 -2.35
N LYS A 229 -10.90 -25.24 -3.20
CA LYS A 229 -10.18 -24.95 -4.44
C LYS A 229 -11.04 -24.21 -5.47
N ASP A 230 -12.33 -24.45 -5.50
CA ASP A 230 -13.21 -23.82 -6.47
C ASP A 230 -13.46 -22.34 -6.09
N GLY A 231 -13.70 -22.05 -4.82
CA GLY A 231 -13.76 -20.69 -4.30
C GLY A 231 -12.44 -19.93 -4.52
N ALA A 232 -11.32 -20.58 -4.21
CA ALA A 232 -9.98 -20.01 -4.43
C ALA A 232 -9.74 -19.61 -5.90
N ILE A 233 -10.10 -20.49 -6.85
CA ILE A 233 -9.97 -20.21 -8.29
C ILE A 233 -10.83 -19.01 -8.68
N SER A 234 -12.09 -18.97 -8.26
CA SER A 234 -13.02 -17.87 -8.58
C SER A 234 -12.46 -16.52 -8.13
N VAL A 235 -12.04 -16.42 -6.87
CA VAL A 235 -11.51 -15.18 -6.29
C VAL A 235 -10.18 -14.76 -6.94
N LEU A 236 -9.30 -15.72 -7.27
CA LEU A 236 -8.05 -15.41 -7.94
C LEU A 236 -8.26 -14.97 -9.40
N GLU A 237 -9.25 -15.53 -10.11
CA GLU A 237 -9.62 -15.08 -11.45
C GLU A 237 -10.17 -13.65 -11.39
N GLU A 238 -11.01 -13.31 -10.42
CA GLU A 238 -11.49 -11.93 -10.18
C GLU A 238 -10.34 -10.97 -9.86
N ALA A 239 -9.36 -11.37 -9.03
CA ALA A 239 -8.16 -10.58 -8.77
C ALA A 239 -7.38 -10.28 -10.06
N LEU A 240 -7.29 -11.25 -10.98
CA LEU A 240 -6.62 -11.10 -12.26
C LEU A 240 -7.44 -10.29 -13.28
N ASP A 241 -8.76 -10.26 -13.17
CA ASP A 241 -9.63 -9.38 -13.96
C ASP A 241 -9.42 -7.91 -13.53
N MET A 242 -9.23 -7.66 -12.24
CA MET A 242 -8.89 -6.33 -11.73
C MET A 242 -7.47 -5.90 -12.11
N ASN A 243 -6.49 -6.79 -11.92
CA ASN A 243 -5.09 -6.54 -12.24
C ASN A 243 -4.47 -7.72 -12.98
N PRO A 244 -4.49 -7.73 -14.32
CA PRO A 244 -3.87 -8.79 -15.12
C PRO A 244 -2.35 -8.97 -14.91
N LEU A 245 -1.71 -8.02 -14.24
CA LEU A 245 -0.29 -8.04 -13.92
C LEU A 245 0.01 -8.57 -12.51
N ASN A 246 -0.99 -8.98 -11.73
CA ASN A 246 -0.77 -9.61 -10.44
C ASN A 246 -0.06 -10.97 -10.62
N LEU A 247 1.26 -10.92 -10.55
CA LEU A 247 2.14 -12.10 -10.75
C LEU A 247 1.85 -13.19 -9.73
N GLN A 248 1.63 -12.82 -8.46
CA GLN A 248 1.43 -13.79 -7.40
C GLN A 248 0.10 -14.53 -7.55
N ALA A 249 -0.99 -13.83 -7.89
CA ALA A 249 -2.28 -14.47 -8.17
C ALA A 249 -2.17 -15.52 -9.30
N ARG A 250 -1.39 -15.23 -10.35
CA ARG A 250 -1.14 -16.22 -11.42
C ARG A 250 -0.34 -17.42 -10.94
N ILE A 251 0.65 -17.21 -10.09
CA ILE A 251 1.45 -18.30 -9.51
C ILE A 251 0.55 -19.17 -8.64
N ASP A 252 -0.27 -18.56 -7.80
CA ASP A 252 -1.16 -19.26 -6.89
C ASP A 252 -2.21 -20.08 -7.68
N LEU A 253 -2.82 -19.48 -8.71
CA LEU A 253 -3.77 -20.16 -9.59
C LEU A 253 -3.15 -21.36 -10.31
N GLY A 254 -1.94 -21.19 -10.85
CA GLY A 254 -1.18 -22.30 -11.46
C GLY A 254 -0.88 -23.43 -10.46
N THR A 255 -0.60 -23.08 -9.20
CA THR A 255 -0.36 -24.04 -8.12
C THR A 255 -1.64 -24.83 -7.80
N ILE A 256 -2.78 -24.16 -7.70
CA ILE A 256 -4.08 -24.82 -7.46
C ILE A 256 -4.43 -25.77 -8.60
N PHE A 257 -4.23 -25.36 -9.87
CA PHE A 257 -4.47 -26.27 -11.01
C PHE A 257 -3.52 -27.46 -11.03
N MET A 258 -2.26 -27.27 -10.62
CA MET A 258 -1.32 -28.37 -10.47
C MET A 258 -1.79 -29.40 -9.43
N ASP A 259 -2.33 -28.91 -8.29
CA ASP A 259 -2.87 -29.76 -7.21
C ASP A 259 -4.20 -30.43 -7.57
N GLN A 260 -4.93 -29.87 -8.55
CA GLN A 260 -6.11 -30.48 -9.15
C GLN A 260 -5.77 -31.45 -10.31
N GLU A 261 -4.47 -31.68 -10.56
CA GLU A 261 -3.97 -32.46 -11.69
C GLU A 261 -4.34 -31.88 -13.07
N ASN A 262 -4.77 -30.61 -13.12
CA ASN A 262 -5.05 -29.89 -14.35
C ASN A 262 -3.77 -29.22 -14.89
N TYR A 263 -2.85 -30.05 -15.35
CA TYR A 263 -1.49 -29.63 -15.70
C TYR A 263 -1.46 -28.65 -16.89
N GLU A 264 -2.41 -28.75 -17.83
CA GLU A 264 -2.50 -27.84 -18.96
C GLU A 264 -2.88 -26.42 -18.51
N ARG A 265 -3.86 -26.26 -17.62
CA ARG A 265 -4.20 -24.94 -17.05
C ARG A 265 -3.06 -24.39 -16.19
N ALA A 266 -2.44 -25.22 -15.37
CA ALA A 266 -1.29 -24.81 -14.57
C ALA A 266 -0.15 -24.25 -15.46
N LEU A 267 0.17 -24.96 -16.56
CA LEU A 267 1.17 -24.52 -17.52
C LEU A 267 0.80 -23.22 -18.22
N ALA A 268 -0.49 -23.00 -18.51
CA ALA A 268 -0.97 -21.78 -19.14
C ALA A 268 -0.73 -20.56 -18.24
N GLU A 269 -1.12 -20.65 -16.96
CA GLU A 269 -0.93 -19.57 -16.00
C GLU A 269 0.55 -19.27 -15.73
N TRP A 270 1.36 -20.32 -15.48
CA TRP A 270 2.80 -20.13 -15.25
C TRP A 270 3.55 -19.64 -16.48
N LYS A 271 3.08 -19.92 -17.70
CA LYS A 271 3.66 -19.36 -18.93
C LYS A 271 3.45 -17.85 -18.99
N ILE A 272 2.28 -17.35 -18.62
CA ILE A 272 2.04 -15.92 -18.53
C ILE A 272 2.91 -15.31 -17.42
N ALA A 273 2.92 -15.92 -16.23
CA ALA A 273 3.77 -15.50 -15.12
C ALA A 273 5.26 -15.43 -15.51
N GLN A 274 5.76 -16.41 -16.28
CA GLN A 274 7.13 -16.42 -16.78
C GLN A 274 7.43 -15.27 -17.74
N THR A 275 6.45 -14.76 -18.49
CA THR A 275 6.66 -13.58 -19.34
C THR A 275 6.79 -12.29 -18.53
N GLN A 276 6.16 -12.25 -17.37
CA GLN A 276 6.24 -11.10 -16.43
C GLN A 276 7.55 -11.12 -15.63
N ASP A 277 7.99 -12.32 -15.18
CA ASP A 277 9.27 -12.53 -14.47
C ASP A 277 10.07 -13.67 -15.10
N PRO A 278 10.84 -13.39 -16.18
CA PRO A 278 11.65 -14.42 -16.87
C PRO A 278 12.77 -15.00 -15.99
N GLY A 279 13.15 -14.30 -14.93
CA GLY A 279 14.19 -14.70 -13.98
C GLY A 279 13.74 -15.72 -12.94
N ASN A 280 12.45 -15.88 -12.72
CA ASN A 280 11.88 -16.67 -11.63
C ASN A 280 12.15 -18.18 -11.81
N THR A 281 13.03 -18.70 -10.99
CA THR A 281 13.42 -20.10 -11.03
C THR A 281 12.34 -21.04 -10.50
N ALA A 282 11.49 -20.57 -9.57
CA ALA A 282 10.40 -21.37 -9.03
C ALA A 282 9.33 -21.64 -10.09
N ILE A 283 8.94 -20.62 -10.86
CA ILE A 283 8.01 -20.79 -11.99
C ILE A 283 8.57 -21.79 -13.00
N LYS A 284 9.85 -21.67 -13.37
CA LYS A 284 10.49 -22.61 -14.31
C LYS A 284 10.43 -24.03 -13.79
N SER A 285 10.80 -24.26 -12.54
CA SER A 285 10.77 -25.59 -11.92
C SER A 285 9.36 -26.18 -11.88
N ASN A 286 8.36 -25.38 -11.54
CA ASN A 286 6.96 -25.81 -11.50
C ASN A 286 6.45 -26.17 -12.91
N MET A 287 6.81 -25.38 -13.94
CA MET A 287 6.47 -25.70 -15.33
C MET A 287 7.13 -27.00 -15.82
N GLU A 288 8.36 -27.27 -15.43
CA GLU A 288 9.05 -28.54 -15.77
C GLU A 288 8.30 -29.73 -15.16
N LYS A 289 7.97 -29.67 -13.88
CA LYS A 289 7.19 -30.72 -13.20
C LYS A 289 5.83 -30.94 -13.86
N ALA A 290 5.12 -29.88 -14.23
CA ALA A 290 3.83 -30.00 -14.89
C ALA A 290 3.96 -30.64 -16.30
N ARG A 291 5.00 -30.29 -17.08
CA ARG A 291 5.28 -30.92 -18.40
C ARG A 291 5.55 -32.41 -18.27
N GLU A 292 6.34 -32.81 -17.29
CA GLU A 292 6.60 -34.24 -17.03
C GLU A 292 5.30 -35.00 -16.71
N LYS A 293 4.38 -34.39 -15.96
CA LYS A 293 3.08 -34.99 -15.66
C LYS A 293 2.22 -35.14 -16.91
N VAL A 294 2.12 -34.09 -17.75
CA VAL A 294 1.37 -34.11 -19.01
C VAL A 294 1.92 -35.20 -19.93
N GLU A 295 3.26 -35.35 -20.02
CA GLU A 295 3.90 -36.38 -20.87
C GLU A 295 3.61 -37.79 -20.37
N LYS A 296 3.63 -38.00 -19.06
CA LYS A 296 3.29 -39.26 -18.43
C LYS A 296 1.84 -39.65 -18.71
N ASP A 297 0.89 -38.73 -18.55
CA ASP A 297 -0.54 -38.99 -18.79
C ASP A 297 -0.82 -39.34 -20.26
N ARG A 298 -0.16 -38.64 -21.18
CA ARG A 298 -0.23 -38.97 -22.63
C ARG A 298 0.31 -40.33 -22.96
N THR A 299 1.30 -40.82 -22.23
CA THR A 299 1.89 -42.13 -22.44
C THR A 299 0.96 -43.24 -21.92
N ILE A 300 0.35 -43.03 -20.76
CA ILE A 300 -0.64 -43.96 -20.17
C ILE A 300 -1.89 -44.08 -21.06
N SER A 301 -2.38 -42.95 -21.58
CA SER A 301 -3.58 -42.93 -22.43
C SER A 301 -3.40 -43.57 -23.82
N ARG A 302 -2.16 -43.91 -24.22
CA ARG A 302 -1.84 -44.57 -25.49
C ARG A 302 -1.70 -46.09 -25.36
N HIS A 303 -1.76 -46.65 -24.19
CA HIS A 303 -1.74 -48.07 -23.86
C HIS A 303 -3.08 -48.56 -23.32
#